data_6a1cc72341764f586196694aaa3cb060
#
_entry.id   6a1cc72341764f586196694aaa3cb060
#
_cell.length_a   1.000
_cell.length_b   1.000
_cell.length_c   1.000
_cell.angle_alpha   90.00
_cell.angle_beta   90.00
_cell.angle_gamma   90.00
#
_symmetry.space_group_name_H-M   'P 1'
#
loop_
_entity.id
_entity.type
_entity.pdbx_description
1 polymer ?
#
loop_
_entity_poly.entity_id
_entity_poly.type
_entity_poly.pdbx_seq_one_letter_code
_entity_poly.pdbx_strand_id
1 'polypeptide(L)'
;MNKIVIGVTGASGAIYAKVLFDKLVQLREQVVDVGVVMSDNAKEVWRYELGNEDFKKMDSGQWTLDNGKNPTSTDKLPIRIYEKTDFMAPFASGSAKYNIMIVCPCSMGTLARIAQGISNDLITRAADVMLKERKKLILVTRDTPLGLIHINNMKAVSEAGAIVCPASPSFYSKPNTFEQLASTVVDRVLDLAGFDLNTYRWSN
;
A
#
# COMPACT_ATOMS: atom_id res chain seq x y z
N MET A 1 -1.01 -0.73 18.25
CA MET A 1 -0.87 0.46 17.37
C MET A 1 0.25 0.23 16.37
N ASN A 2 0.02 0.47 15.09
CA ASN A 2 0.88 0.08 13.99
C ASN A 2 1.66 1.25 13.41
N LYS A 3 2.94 1.02 13.06
CA LYS A 3 3.73 1.87 12.18
C LYS A 3 3.83 1.20 10.82
N ILE A 4 3.40 1.91 9.77
CA ILE A 4 3.14 1.33 8.46
C ILE A 4 4.01 2.01 7.42
N VAL A 5 4.53 1.23 6.46
CA VAL A 5 5.13 1.74 5.23
C VAL A 5 4.19 1.44 4.07
N ILE A 6 3.89 2.43 3.25
CA ILE A 6 3.13 2.25 2.02
C ILE A 6 4.01 2.61 0.83
N GLY A 7 4.24 1.61 -0.02
CA GLY A 7 4.84 1.80 -1.32
C GLY A 7 3.77 1.92 -2.40
N VAL A 8 3.82 2.95 -3.22
CA VAL A 8 2.93 3.09 -4.39
C VAL A 8 3.77 3.02 -5.65
N THR A 9 3.44 2.10 -6.55
CA THR A 9 4.22 1.88 -7.77
C THR A 9 3.41 2.10 -9.04
N GLY A 10 4.05 2.10 -10.19
CA GLY A 10 3.45 2.49 -11.46
C GLY A 10 2.58 1.42 -12.14
N ALA A 11 1.94 0.52 -11.39
CA ALA A 11 0.88 -0.32 -11.94
C ALA A 11 -0.43 0.46 -12.00
N SER A 12 -1.27 0.18 -12.99
CA SER A 12 -2.64 0.72 -13.05
C SER A 12 -3.42 0.30 -11.79
N GLY A 13 -4.29 1.18 -11.30
CA GLY A 13 -5.05 0.98 -10.07
C GLY A 13 -4.66 1.94 -8.96
N ALA A 14 -4.35 3.21 -9.28
CA ALA A 14 -4.12 4.28 -8.29
C ALA A 14 -5.29 4.41 -7.30
N ILE A 15 -6.50 4.03 -7.73
CA ILE A 15 -7.69 4.00 -6.87
C ILE A 15 -7.52 3.10 -5.64
N TYR A 16 -6.77 1.97 -5.76
CA TYR A 16 -6.50 1.11 -4.60
C TYR A 16 -5.67 1.82 -3.54
N ALA A 17 -4.65 2.60 -3.96
CA ALA A 17 -3.84 3.38 -3.04
C ALA A 17 -4.68 4.49 -2.38
N LYS A 18 -5.49 5.23 -3.16
CA LYS A 18 -6.40 6.24 -2.63
C LYS A 18 -7.34 5.66 -1.58
N VAL A 19 -8.04 4.58 -1.89
CA VAL A 19 -8.97 3.91 -0.96
C VAL A 19 -8.23 3.37 0.26
N LEU A 20 -6.98 2.89 0.12
CA LEU A 20 -6.16 2.46 1.24
C LEU A 20 -5.88 3.62 2.21
N PHE A 21 -5.49 4.80 1.71
CA PHE A 21 -5.28 5.97 2.55
C PHE A 21 -6.57 6.42 3.24
N ASP A 22 -7.70 6.46 2.50
CA ASP A 22 -9.00 6.84 3.05
C ASP A 22 -9.43 5.90 4.20
N LYS A 23 -9.22 4.59 4.04
CA LYS A 23 -9.51 3.62 5.11
C LYS A 23 -8.57 3.74 6.30
N LEU A 24 -7.31 4.05 6.08
CA LEU A 24 -6.37 4.27 7.19
C LEU A 24 -6.75 5.51 8.01
N VAL A 25 -7.36 6.54 7.41
CA VAL A 25 -7.96 7.65 8.19
C VAL A 25 -9.08 7.13 9.10
N GLN A 26 -9.96 6.26 8.58
CA GLN A 26 -11.04 5.67 9.38
C GLN A 26 -10.50 4.78 10.52
N LEU A 27 -9.32 4.19 10.33
CA LEU A 27 -8.65 3.29 11.28
C LEU A 27 -7.54 3.97 12.08
N ARG A 28 -7.50 5.31 12.11
CA ARG A 28 -6.39 6.09 12.69
C ARG A 28 -6.08 5.72 14.14
N GLU A 29 -7.08 5.29 14.93
CA GLU A 29 -6.88 4.83 16.32
C GLU A 29 -5.97 3.60 16.42
N GLN A 30 -5.79 2.86 15.31
CA GLN A 30 -4.92 1.69 15.22
C GLN A 30 -3.55 2.04 14.61
N VAL A 31 -3.34 3.31 14.19
CA VAL A 31 -2.16 3.77 13.44
C VAL A 31 -1.39 4.81 14.22
N VAL A 32 -0.08 4.62 14.37
CA VAL A 32 0.82 5.57 15.01
C VAL A 32 1.52 6.47 13.99
N ASP A 33 1.91 5.89 12.86
CA ASP A 33 2.72 6.57 11.86
C ASP A 33 2.62 5.87 10.50
N VAL A 34 2.56 6.64 9.42
CA VAL A 34 2.52 6.13 8.04
C VAL A 34 3.62 6.80 7.23
N GLY A 35 4.63 6.01 6.85
CA GLY A 35 5.61 6.42 5.85
C GLY A 35 5.16 6.03 4.46
N VAL A 36 5.13 6.98 3.53
CA VAL A 36 4.74 6.74 2.13
C VAL A 36 5.92 6.96 1.21
N VAL A 37 6.09 6.08 0.24
CA VAL A 37 7.05 6.23 -0.86
C VAL A 37 6.33 5.99 -2.17
N MET A 38 6.38 6.95 -3.07
CA MET A 38 5.80 6.81 -4.42
C MET A 38 6.92 6.78 -5.47
N SER A 39 6.83 5.83 -6.41
CA SER A 39 7.68 5.87 -7.60
C SER A 39 7.24 7.01 -8.53
N ASP A 40 8.13 7.47 -9.43
CA ASP A 40 7.77 8.51 -10.40
C ASP A 40 6.59 8.05 -11.26
N ASN A 41 6.63 6.80 -11.75
CA ASN A 41 5.53 6.24 -12.52
C ASN A 41 4.22 6.16 -11.71
N ALA A 42 4.29 5.98 -10.38
CA ALA A 42 3.09 5.99 -9.56
C ALA A 42 2.41 7.37 -9.55
N LYS A 43 3.21 8.44 -9.47
CA LYS A 43 2.70 9.82 -9.53
C LYS A 43 2.04 10.10 -10.89
N GLU A 44 2.62 9.60 -12.00
CA GLU A 44 2.04 9.75 -13.35
C GLU A 44 0.76 8.96 -13.51
N VAL A 45 0.74 7.69 -13.06
CA VAL A 45 -0.47 6.85 -13.11
C VAL A 45 -1.60 7.46 -12.27
N TRP A 46 -1.27 8.01 -11.09
CA TRP A 46 -2.25 8.70 -10.24
C TRP A 46 -2.89 9.88 -10.97
N ARG A 47 -2.07 10.76 -11.58
CA ARG A 47 -2.58 11.90 -12.38
C ARG A 47 -3.48 11.45 -13.52
N TYR A 48 -3.06 10.40 -14.22
CA TYR A 48 -3.78 9.90 -15.39
C TYR A 48 -5.12 9.25 -15.01
N GLU A 49 -5.13 8.40 -13.99
CA GLU A 49 -6.31 7.61 -13.61
C GLU A 49 -7.31 8.41 -12.74
N LEU A 50 -6.81 9.24 -11.82
CA LEU A 50 -7.66 9.97 -10.87
C LEU A 50 -7.88 11.44 -11.24
N GLY A 51 -7.18 11.95 -12.26
CA GLY A 51 -7.36 13.31 -12.76
C GLY A 51 -6.94 14.41 -11.78
N ASN A 52 -6.14 14.09 -10.76
CA ASN A 52 -5.70 15.01 -9.71
C ASN A 52 -4.29 14.71 -9.20
N GLU A 53 -3.82 15.51 -8.27
CA GLU A 53 -2.52 15.34 -7.59
C GLU A 53 -2.70 15.28 -6.06
N ASP A 54 -3.77 14.66 -5.59
CA ASP A 54 -4.10 14.61 -4.17
C ASP A 54 -2.99 13.99 -3.29
N PHE A 55 -2.13 13.16 -3.88
CA PHE A 55 -0.94 12.66 -3.19
C PHE A 55 -0.04 13.79 -2.64
N LYS A 56 -0.05 15.00 -3.22
CA LYS A 56 0.68 16.16 -2.70
C LYS A 56 0.16 16.64 -1.34
N LYS A 57 -1.08 16.32 -0.97
CA LYS A 57 -1.62 16.62 0.36
C LYS A 57 -0.81 15.94 1.46
N MET A 58 -0.13 14.84 1.15
CA MET A 58 0.74 14.13 2.09
C MET A 58 2.01 14.93 2.43
N ASP A 59 2.46 15.86 1.56
CA ASP A 59 3.62 16.72 1.81
C ASP A 59 3.39 17.64 3.01
N SER A 60 2.12 18.00 3.29
CA SER A 60 1.73 18.73 4.49
C SER A 60 1.66 17.86 5.75
N GLY A 61 1.98 16.58 5.65
CA GLY A 61 1.91 15.61 6.74
C GLY A 61 0.48 15.19 7.09
N GLN A 62 -0.47 15.37 6.18
CA GLN A 62 -1.88 15.12 6.44
C GLN A 62 -2.57 14.51 5.23
N TRP A 63 -3.33 13.45 5.49
CA TRP A 63 -4.34 12.95 4.58
C TRP A 63 -5.69 12.99 5.28
N THR A 64 -6.71 13.51 4.60
CA THR A 64 -8.07 13.66 5.13
C THR A 64 -9.07 13.08 4.16
N LEU A 65 -10.19 12.61 4.67
CA LEU A 65 -11.31 12.19 3.83
C LEU A 65 -11.90 13.39 3.11
N ASP A 66 -12.16 13.23 1.82
CA ASP A 66 -12.87 14.23 1.02
C ASP A 66 -14.38 14.04 1.19
N ASN A 67 -14.91 14.47 2.35
CA ASN A 67 -16.32 14.35 2.71
C ASN A 67 -17.08 15.69 2.64
N GLY A 68 -16.49 16.71 1.98
CA GLY A 68 -17.08 18.05 1.83
C GLY A 68 -17.22 18.84 3.14
N LYS A 69 -16.64 18.37 4.24
CA LYS A 69 -16.59 19.06 5.54
C LYS A 69 -15.16 19.51 5.82
N ASN A 70 -15.03 20.63 6.53
CA ASN A 70 -13.71 21.03 7.03
C ASN A 70 -13.17 19.94 7.98
N PRO A 71 -11.99 19.37 7.70
CA PRO A 71 -11.45 18.29 8.53
C PRO A 71 -11.16 18.79 9.94
N THR A 72 -11.64 18.05 10.92
CA THR A 72 -11.28 18.27 12.34
C THR A 72 -9.88 17.72 12.60
N SER A 73 -9.29 18.06 13.75
CA SER A 73 -7.99 17.49 14.14
C SER A 73 -8.02 15.96 14.26
N THR A 74 -9.21 15.39 14.46
CA THR A 74 -9.44 13.94 14.58
C THR A 74 -9.59 13.24 13.22
N ASP A 75 -9.71 13.97 12.12
CA ASP A 75 -9.87 13.41 10.78
C ASP A 75 -8.53 13.29 10.02
N LYS A 76 -7.41 13.45 10.72
CA LYS A 76 -6.07 13.48 10.13
C LYS A 76 -5.31 12.20 10.43
N LEU A 77 -4.72 11.63 9.38
CA LEU A 77 -3.78 10.52 9.48
C LEU A 77 -2.35 11.07 9.64
N PRO A 78 -1.54 10.63 10.61
CA PRO A 78 -0.13 11.00 10.69
C PRO A 78 0.64 10.32 9.55
N ILE A 79 0.76 11.03 8.44
CA ILE A 79 1.35 10.53 7.20
C ILE A 79 2.52 11.41 6.80
N ARG A 80 3.60 10.78 6.32
CA ARG A 80 4.75 11.47 5.76
C ARG A 80 5.19 10.80 4.47
N ILE A 81 5.33 11.60 3.42
CA ILE A 81 5.93 11.14 2.16
C ILE A 81 7.46 11.27 2.22
N TYR A 82 8.13 10.28 1.66
CA TYR A 82 9.58 10.21 1.55
C TYR A 82 9.96 10.07 0.08
N GLU A 83 11.03 10.72 -0.32
CA GLU A 83 11.58 10.54 -1.65
C GLU A 83 12.11 9.12 -1.84
N LYS A 84 11.97 8.58 -3.05
CA LYS A 84 12.43 7.20 -3.37
C LYS A 84 13.94 6.99 -3.18
N THR A 85 14.70 8.07 -3.11
CA THR A 85 16.15 8.09 -2.89
C THR A 85 16.56 8.37 -1.45
N ASP A 86 15.61 8.59 -0.55
CA ASP A 86 15.88 8.89 0.87
C ASP A 86 16.16 7.63 1.68
N PHE A 87 17.38 7.11 1.57
CA PHE A 87 17.84 5.95 2.36
C PHE A 87 18.08 6.27 3.84
N MET A 88 17.89 7.53 4.28
CA MET A 88 17.91 7.93 5.69
C MET A 88 16.53 7.82 6.35
N ALA A 89 15.49 7.51 5.59
CA ALA A 89 14.14 7.26 6.13
C ALA A 89 14.18 6.16 7.20
N PRO A 90 13.38 6.29 8.29
CA PRO A 90 13.47 5.36 9.43
C PRO A 90 13.31 3.89 9.05
N PHE A 91 12.41 3.59 8.12
CA PHE A 91 12.10 2.22 7.69
C PHE A 91 13.10 1.64 6.67
N ALA A 92 14.12 2.40 6.27
CA ALA A 92 15.28 1.87 5.54
C ALA A 92 16.21 1.02 6.45
N SER A 93 15.99 1.04 7.77
CA SER A 93 16.73 0.26 8.76
C SER A 93 15.85 -0.72 9.51
N GLY A 94 16.36 -1.92 9.78
CA GLY A 94 15.67 -2.97 10.55
C GLY A 94 15.40 -2.61 12.01
N SER A 95 16.21 -1.70 12.59
CA SER A 95 16.04 -1.22 13.97
C SER A 95 14.82 -0.33 14.17
N ALA A 96 14.24 0.23 13.10
CA ALA A 96 13.02 0.99 13.18
C ALA A 96 11.81 0.09 13.50
N LYS A 97 10.88 0.64 14.29
CA LYS A 97 9.71 -0.11 14.77
C LYS A 97 8.54 -0.11 13.77
N TYR A 98 8.82 -0.01 12.47
CA TYR A 98 7.80 -0.26 11.45
C TYR A 98 7.59 -1.77 11.33
N ASN A 99 6.35 -2.21 11.41
CA ASN A 99 6.00 -3.63 11.52
C ASN A 99 5.19 -4.16 10.33
N ILE A 100 4.67 -3.26 9.50
CA ILE A 100 3.84 -3.58 8.34
C ILE A 100 4.32 -2.76 7.14
N MET A 101 4.43 -3.39 5.99
CA MET A 101 4.59 -2.71 4.71
C MET A 101 3.56 -3.24 3.73
N ILE A 102 2.90 -2.32 3.04
CA ILE A 102 1.94 -2.60 1.96
C ILE A 102 2.45 -1.92 0.70
N VAL A 103 2.66 -2.67 -0.37
CA VAL A 103 2.94 -2.10 -1.70
C VAL A 103 1.67 -2.18 -2.53
N CYS A 104 1.02 -1.04 -2.74
CA CYS A 104 -0.31 -0.96 -3.36
C CYS A 104 -0.46 0.25 -4.29
N PRO A 105 -0.69 0.03 -5.59
CA PRO A 105 -0.52 -1.22 -6.30
C PRO A 105 0.97 -1.58 -6.43
N CYS A 106 1.27 -2.88 -6.59
CA CYS A 106 2.62 -3.38 -6.81
C CYS A 106 2.79 -3.79 -8.27
N SER A 107 3.66 -3.09 -9.00
CA SER A 107 4.01 -3.44 -10.39
C SER A 107 4.90 -4.69 -10.43
N MET A 108 4.83 -5.44 -11.53
CA MET A 108 5.66 -6.64 -11.72
C MET A 108 7.16 -6.33 -11.72
N GLY A 109 7.57 -5.14 -12.17
CA GLY A 109 8.96 -4.71 -12.09
C GLY A 109 9.42 -4.48 -10.64
N THR A 110 8.55 -3.95 -9.76
CA THR A 110 8.85 -3.81 -8.34
C THR A 110 8.86 -5.19 -7.66
N LEU A 111 7.87 -6.04 -7.95
CA LEU A 111 7.85 -7.42 -7.48
C LEU A 111 9.14 -8.18 -7.85
N ALA A 112 9.59 -8.04 -9.10
CA ALA A 112 10.81 -8.69 -9.58
C ALA A 112 12.05 -8.25 -8.80
N ARG A 113 12.21 -6.93 -8.55
CA ARG A 113 13.34 -6.40 -7.76
C ARG A 113 13.31 -6.91 -6.32
N ILE A 114 12.14 -6.95 -5.68
CA ILE A 114 11.97 -7.50 -4.33
C ILE A 114 12.33 -8.99 -4.33
N ALA A 115 11.85 -9.76 -5.31
CA ALA A 115 12.12 -11.20 -5.43
C ALA A 115 13.61 -11.53 -5.59
N GLN A 116 14.37 -10.62 -6.21
CA GLN A 116 15.80 -10.78 -6.45
C GLN A 116 16.67 -10.05 -5.41
N GLY A 117 16.10 -9.46 -4.36
CA GLY A 117 16.82 -8.74 -3.33
C GLY A 117 17.49 -7.43 -3.82
N ILE A 118 16.97 -6.84 -4.90
CA ILE A 118 17.51 -5.59 -5.46
C ILE A 118 16.90 -4.41 -4.70
N SER A 119 17.73 -3.71 -3.91
CA SER A 119 17.35 -2.59 -3.04
C SER A 119 17.90 -1.27 -3.58
N ASN A 120 17.49 -0.88 -4.79
CA ASN A 120 18.02 0.29 -5.48
C ASN A 120 17.14 1.55 -5.35
N ASP A 121 16.03 1.46 -4.63
CA ASP A 121 15.20 2.58 -4.20
C ASP A 121 14.63 2.30 -2.80
N LEU A 122 14.03 3.31 -2.18
CA LEU A 122 13.51 3.19 -0.82
C LEU A 122 12.35 2.20 -0.69
N ILE A 123 11.53 1.98 -1.75
CA ILE A 123 10.45 0.99 -1.74
C ILE A 123 11.05 -0.41 -1.61
N THR A 124 11.98 -0.75 -2.49
CA THR A 124 12.62 -2.07 -2.50
C THR A 124 13.52 -2.28 -1.29
N ARG A 125 14.19 -1.21 -0.80
CA ARG A 125 14.94 -1.27 0.44
C ARG A 125 14.06 -1.54 1.67
N ALA A 126 12.92 -0.87 1.79
CA ALA A 126 11.98 -1.12 2.86
C ALA A 126 11.42 -2.54 2.81
N ALA A 127 11.10 -3.05 1.62
CA ALA A 127 10.63 -4.42 1.43
C ALA A 127 11.69 -5.46 1.85
N ASP A 128 12.96 -5.25 1.48
CA ASP A 128 14.09 -6.06 1.93
C ASP A 128 14.20 -6.08 3.46
N VAL A 129 14.07 -4.91 4.10
CA VAL A 129 14.04 -4.81 5.56
C VAL A 129 12.88 -5.61 6.17
N MET A 130 11.67 -5.52 5.60
CA MET A 130 10.53 -6.30 6.10
C MET A 130 10.79 -7.81 6.02
N LEU A 131 11.32 -8.29 4.91
CA LEU A 131 11.60 -9.72 4.70
C LEU A 131 12.68 -10.23 5.66
N LYS A 132 13.83 -9.56 5.74
CA LYS A 132 14.95 -10.00 6.60
C LYS A 132 14.62 -9.94 8.10
N GLU A 133 13.78 -8.99 8.52
CA GLU A 133 13.33 -8.84 9.91
C GLU A 133 12.09 -9.68 10.23
N ARG A 134 11.62 -10.51 9.29
CA ARG A 134 10.41 -11.33 9.42
C ARG A 134 9.16 -10.52 9.80
N LYS A 135 9.09 -9.28 9.32
CA LYS A 135 7.95 -8.39 9.46
C LYS A 135 6.97 -8.59 8.31
N LYS A 136 5.77 -8.05 8.46
CA LYS A 136 4.70 -8.25 7.47
C LYS A 136 4.91 -7.41 6.22
N LEU A 137 5.04 -8.07 5.07
CA LEU A 137 5.08 -7.45 3.74
C LEU A 137 3.90 -7.95 2.91
N ILE A 138 3.05 -7.05 2.44
CA ILE A 138 1.91 -7.35 1.57
C ILE A 138 2.12 -6.67 0.22
N LEU A 139 2.10 -7.44 -0.86
CA LEU A 139 2.30 -6.99 -2.22
C LEU A 139 0.98 -7.11 -2.99
N VAL A 140 0.33 -5.96 -3.22
CA VAL A 140 -0.93 -5.89 -3.97
C VAL A 140 -0.61 -5.85 -5.46
N THR A 141 -0.34 -7.02 -6.02
CA THR A 141 0.15 -7.15 -7.40
C THR A 141 -0.96 -6.87 -8.41
N ARG A 142 -0.61 -6.11 -9.48
CA ARG A 142 -1.57 -5.81 -10.55
C ARG A 142 -0.88 -5.89 -11.91
N ASP A 143 -1.26 -6.89 -12.67
CA ASP A 143 -0.89 -7.05 -14.08
C ASP A 143 -1.80 -8.10 -14.76
N THR A 144 -1.91 -8.04 -16.09
CA THR A 144 -2.58 -9.04 -16.90
C THR A 144 -2.13 -8.93 -18.36
N PRO A 145 -1.81 -10.06 -19.06
CA PRO A 145 -1.66 -11.41 -18.56
C PRO A 145 -0.38 -11.59 -17.72
N LEU A 146 -0.32 -12.64 -16.91
CA LEU A 146 0.89 -12.99 -16.16
C LEU A 146 1.79 -13.93 -16.97
N GLY A 147 3.04 -13.52 -17.19
CA GLY A 147 4.08 -14.39 -17.72
C GLY A 147 4.71 -15.30 -16.66
N LEU A 148 5.40 -16.36 -17.08
CA LEU A 148 6.05 -17.31 -16.15
C LEU A 148 7.07 -16.61 -15.23
N ILE A 149 7.77 -15.59 -15.71
CA ILE A 149 8.69 -14.79 -14.87
C ILE A 149 7.94 -14.11 -13.71
N HIS A 150 6.75 -13.56 -13.97
CA HIS A 150 5.91 -12.93 -12.93
C HIS A 150 5.50 -13.98 -11.89
N ILE A 151 5.05 -15.16 -12.33
CA ILE A 151 4.63 -16.26 -11.46
C ILE A 151 5.80 -16.76 -10.59
N ASN A 152 6.98 -16.92 -11.18
CA ASN A 152 8.18 -17.32 -10.45
C ASN A 152 8.61 -16.27 -9.41
N ASN A 153 8.50 -14.98 -9.72
CA ASN A 153 8.78 -13.91 -8.76
C ASN A 153 7.74 -13.88 -7.62
N MET A 154 6.44 -14.10 -7.91
CA MET A 154 5.41 -14.25 -6.87
C MET A 154 5.73 -15.44 -5.96
N LYS A 155 6.13 -16.58 -6.51
CA LYS A 155 6.56 -17.75 -5.76
C LYS A 155 7.74 -17.41 -4.85
N ALA A 156 8.79 -16.78 -5.38
CA ALA A 156 10.00 -16.44 -4.64
C ALA A 156 9.73 -15.52 -3.44
N VAL A 157 8.94 -14.43 -3.63
CA VAL A 157 8.60 -13.54 -2.52
C VAL A 157 7.70 -14.20 -1.49
N SER A 158 6.80 -15.12 -1.91
CA SER A 158 5.94 -15.87 -1.00
C SER A 158 6.76 -16.84 -0.14
N GLU A 159 7.73 -17.53 -0.72
CA GLU A 159 8.68 -18.40 0.00
C GLU A 159 9.55 -17.58 0.98
N ALA A 160 9.92 -16.35 0.62
CA ALA A 160 10.62 -15.41 1.50
C ALA A 160 9.77 -14.86 2.65
N GLY A 161 8.44 -15.05 2.62
CA GLY A 161 7.51 -14.68 3.68
C GLY A 161 6.64 -13.47 3.37
N ALA A 162 6.67 -12.92 2.15
CA ALA A 162 5.71 -11.89 1.74
C ALA A 162 4.33 -12.50 1.45
N ILE A 163 3.29 -11.69 1.61
CA ILE A 163 1.93 -12.04 1.18
C ILE A 163 1.69 -11.41 -0.19
N VAL A 164 1.52 -12.23 -1.22
CA VAL A 164 1.06 -11.79 -2.53
C VAL A 164 -0.47 -11.73 -2.51
N CYS A 165 -1.02 -10.53 -2.65
CA CYS A 165 -2.46 -10.27 -2.69
C CYS A 165 -2.79 -9.60 -4.02
N PRO A 166 -3.15 -10.34 -5.06
CA PRO A 166 -3.52 -9.75 -6.34
C PRO A 166 -4.67 -8.75 -6.21
N ALA A 167 -4.60 -7.66 -6.97
CA ALA A 167 -5.67 -6.65 -7.05
C ALA A 167 -6.88 -7.20 -7.83
N SER A 168 -7.46 -8.27 -7.30
CA SER A 168 -8.62 -8.98 -7.88
C SER A 168 -9.84 -8.73 -7.02
N PRO A 169 -10.74 -7.80 -7.44
CA PRO A 169 -11.91 -7.42 -6.66
C PRO A 169 -12.90 -8.58 -6.46
N SER A 170 -13.61 -8.53 -5.33
CA SER A 170 -14.71 -9.44 -5.00
C SER A 170 -16.06 -8.77 -5.29
N PHE A 171 -17.05 -9.57 -5.67
CA PHE A 171 -18.40 -9.11 -5.99
C PHE A 171 -19.47 -9.53 -4.97
N TYR A 172 -19.10 -10.24 -3.91
CA TYR A 172 -20.05 -10.74 -2.90
C TYR A 172 -20.80 -9.62 -2.16
N SER A 173 -20.14 -8.47 -1.93
CA SER A 173 -20.75 -7.28 -1.32
C SER A 173 -21.60 -6.45 -2.28
N LYS A 174 -21.72 -6.87 -3.56
CA LYS A 174 -22.44 -6.17 -4.63
C LYS A 174 -22.00 -4.70 -4.79
N PRO A 175 -20.70 -4.42 -4.99
CA PRO A 175 -20.21 -3.07 -5.16
C PRO A 175 -20.82 -2.42 -6.41
N ASN A 176 -21.21 -1.15 -6.31
CA ASN A 176 -21.84 -0.39 -7.39
C ASN A 176 -21.07 0.89 -7.79
N THR A 177 -19.94 1.17 -7.13
CA THR A 177 -18.97 2.20 -7.53
C THR A 177 -17.57 1.62 -7.64
N PHE A 178 -16.68 2.33 -8.32
CA PHE A 178 -15.27 1.92 -8.43
C PHE A 178 -14.58 1.90 -7.06
N GLU A 179 -14.90 2.85 -6.18
CA GLU A 179 -14.37 2.92 -4.82
C GLU A 179 -14.82 1.72 -3.99
N GLN A 180 -16.10 1.34 -4.07
CA GLN A 180 -16.60 0.15 -3.38
C GLN A 180 -15.95 -1.13 -3.92
N LEU A 181 -15.73 -1.19 -5.24
CA LEU A 181 -15.04 -2.31 -5.87
C LEU A 181 -13.59 -2.40 -5.41
N ALA A 182 -12.86 -1.29 -5.40
CA ALA A 182 -11.49 -1.20 -4.89
C ALA A 182 -11.42 -1.52 -3.40
N SER A 183 -12.43 -1.10 -2.61
CA SER A 183 -12.56 -1.42 -1.19
C SER A 183 -12.51 -2.91 -0.92
N THR A 184 -13.08 -3.76 -1.78
CA THR A 184 -13.08 -5.21 -1.55
C THR A 184 -11.67 -5.81 -1.50
N VAL A 185 -10.75 -5.25 -2.28
CA VAL A 185 -9.32 -5.62 -2.25
C VAL A 185 -8.64 -4.99 -1.03
N VAL A 186 -8.86 -3.70 -0.79
CA VAL A 186 -8.22 -2.96 0.30
C VAL A 186 -8.62 -3.49 1.67
N ASP A 187 -9.88 -3.87 1.87
CA ASP A 187 -10.35 -4.49 3.10
C ASP A 187 -9.61 -5.81 3.37
N ARG A 188 -9.43 -6.62 2.32
CA ARG A 188 -8.66 -7.85 2.47
C ARG A 188 -7.18 -7.60 2.79
N VAL A 189 -6.58 -6.58 2.19
CA VAL A 189 -5.20 -6.16 2.48
C VAL A 189 -5.06 -5.70 3.93
N LEU A 190 -5.98 -4.88 4.42
CA LEU A 190 -5.97 -4.40 5.80
C LEU A 190 -6.26 -5.53 6.81
N ASP A 191 -7.15 -6.45 6.51
CA ASP A 191 -7.40 -7.66 7.30
C ASP A 191 -6.13 -8.52 7.40
N LEU A 192 -5.43 -8.77 6.28
CA LEU A 192 -4.14 -9.44 6.26
C LEU A 192 -3.06 -8.68 7.04
N ALA A 193 -3.12 -7.35 7.03
CA ALA A 193 -2.24 -6.51 7.83
C ALA A 193 -2.51 -6.64 9.34
N GLY A 194 -3.70 -7.08 9.74
CA GLY A 194 -4.09 -7.31 11.14
C GLY A 194 -4.84 -6.12 11.73
N PHE A 195 -5.53 -5.34 10.89
CA PHE A 195 -6.45 -4.29 11.35
C PHE A 195 -7.80 -4.88 11.71
N ASP A 196 -8.41 -4.34 12.75
CA ASP A 196 -9.80 -4.61 13.07
C ASP A 196 -10.69 -3.80 12.14
N LEU A 197 -11.44 -4.51 11.30
CA LEU A 197 -12.31 -3.95 10.27
C LEU A 197 -13.74 -4.40 10.49
N ASN A 198 -14.66 -3.44 10.39
CA ASN A 198 -16.09 -3.74 10.23
C ASN A 198 -16.40 -3.86 8.72
N THR A 199 -16.15 -5.03 8.15
CA THR A 199 -16.30 -5.30 6.72
C THR A 199 -17.04 -6.62 6.50
N TYR A 200 -17.51 -6.84 5.26
CA TYR A 200 -18.16 -8.09 4.87
C TYR A 200 -17.26 -9.28 5.16
N ARG A 201 -17.77 -10.26 5.90
CA ARG A 201 -17.14 -11.57 6.14
C ARG A 201 -18.07 -12.68 5.65
N TRP A 202 -17.46 -13.71 5.09
CA TRP A 202 -18.21 -14.89 4.67
C TRP A 202 -18.84 -15.57 5.88
N SER A 203 -20.16 -15.85 5.82
CA SER A 203 -20.93 -16.52 6.88
C SER A 203 -21.25 -15.70 8.14
N ASN A 204 -21.20 -14.37 8.07
CA ASN A 204 -21.75 -13.47 9.11
C ASN A 204 -22.98 -12.76 8.59
#